data_d36450e535d185a26b9441b7442af395
#
_entry.id   d36450e535d185a26b9441b7442af395
#
_cell.length_a   1.000
_cell.length_b   1.000
_cell.length_c   1.000
_cell.angle_alpha   90.00
_cell.angle_beta   90.00
_cell.angle_gamma   90.00
#
_symmetry.space_group_name_H-M   'P 1'
#
loop_
_entity.id
_entity.type
_entity.pdbx_description
1 polymer ?
#
loop_
_entity_poly.entity_id
_entity_poly.type
_entity_poly.pdbx_seq_one_letter_code
_entity_poly.pdbx_strand_id
1 'polypeptide(L)'
;MMMLLVAFEADAVESYAYAVLEEASAIMMKEAEMSVMQNRQRQRNRRRTRTRRRSTRVNEVSKEEQTSGTVKINEVAKETRHAQVDLDTLTAPYVAQDGDVLTGTAGSYKITIADKATVILNGVDITHIPDVALYEYAGLTCEGDATIVLAKGTSNKVKGGYENRPGIYVAKGKTLTIKGPGSLESSSQGWAAGIGGGKDLECGNIVIEEGIVIAKGGNNAAAIGSGWLGSCGDIVIRPTVTLVTLIREGNGGGYIGAGKDGSCGKVTIADGAQVIEE
;
A
#
# COMPACT_ATOMS: atom_id res chain seq x y z
N MET A 1 30.80 -47.03 -0.51
CA MET A 1 30.99 -46.42 -1.84
C MET A 1 29.69 -45.94 -2.48
N MET A 2 28.54 -46.63 -2.32
CA MET A 2 27.24 -46.21 -2.88
C MET A 2 26.63 -44.95 -2.25
N MET A 3 26.80 -44.70 -0.94
CA MET A 3 26.28 -43.48 -0.27
C MET A 3 27.01 -42.20 -0.66
N LEU A 4 28.28 -42.26 -1.07
CA LEU A 4 29.02 -41.06 -1.51
C LEU A 4 28.63 -40.61 -2.92
N LEU A 5 28.18 -41.50 -3.79
CA LEU A 5 27.75 -41.17 -5.15
C LEU A 5 26.40 -40.45 -5.15
N VAL A 6 25.49 -40.84 -4.27
CA VAL A 6 24.15 -40.23 -4.15
C VAL A 6 24.23 -38.78 -3.58
N ALA A 7 25.15 -38.53 -2.65
CA ALA A 7 25.36 -37.17 -2.12
C ALA A 7 25.95 -36.22 -3.18
N PHE A 8 26.82 -36.71 -4.05
CA PHE A 8 27.44 -35.91 -5.11
C PHE A 8 26.43 -35.51 -6.22
N GLU A 9 25.46 -36.39 -6.52
CA GLU A 9 24.36 -36.08 -7.46
C GLU A 9 23.36 -35.07 -6.88
N ALA A 10 23.10 -35.13 -5.57
CA ALA A 10 22.20 -34.19 -4.91
C ALA A 10 22.75 -32.74 -4.92
N ASP A 11 24.03 -32.56 -4.60
CA ASP A 11 24.71 -31.27 -4.63
C ASP A 11 24.79 -30.68 -6.05
N ALA A 12 24.94 -31.52 -7.07
CA ALA A 12 24.94 -31.08 -8.45
C ALA A 12 23.56 -30.61 -8.93
N VAL A 13 22.48 -31.25 -8.48
CA VAL A 13 21.09 -30.88 -8.80
C VAL A 13 20.73 -29.58 -8.08
N GLU A 14 21.11 -29.40 -6.82
CA GLU A 14 20.90 -28.14 -6.10
C GLU A 14 21.67 -26.99 -6.76
N SER A 15 22.93 -27.19 -7.12
CA SER A 15 23.74 -26.17 -7.80
C SER A 15 23.16 -25.79 -9.17
N TYR A 16 22.63 -26.74 -9.92
CA TYR A 16 21.97 -26.48 -11.21
C TYR A 16 20.65 -25.74 -11.01
N ALA A 17 19.86 -26.11 -10.00
CA ALA A 17 18.61 -25.42 -9.66
C ALA A 17 18.87 -23.95 -9.27
N TYR A 18 19.91 -23.68 -8.51
CA TYR A 18 20.34 -22.30 -8.15
C TYR A 18 20.74 -21.49 -9.39
N ALA A 19 21.53 -22.06 -10.29
CA ALA A 19 21.95 -21.40 -11.52
C ALA A 19 20.76 -21.05 -12.44
N VAL A 20 19.79 -21.94 -12.57
CA VAL A 20 18.57 -21.71 -13.35
C VAL A 20 17.69 -20.60 -12.71
N LEU A 21 17.62 -20.56 -11.38
CA LEU A 21 16.90 -19.49 -10.67
C LEU A 21 17.59 -18.11 -10.82
N GLU A 22 18.92 -18.09 -10.80
CA GLU A 22 19.69 -16.85 -11.05
C GLU A 22 19.50 -16.32 -12.47
N GLU A 23 19.55 -17.19 -13.49
CA GLU A 23 19.27 -16.81 -14.87
C GLU A 23 17.84 -16.33 -15.07
N ALA A 24 16.86 -17.03 -14.51
CA ALA A 24 15.46 -16.61 -14.56
C ALA A 24 15.23 -15.25 -13.89
N SER A 25 15.88 -15.03 -12.74
CA SER A 25 15.84 -13.74 -12.02
C SER A 25 16.45 -12.61 -12.85
N ALA A 26 17.58 -12.84 -13.50
CA ALA A 26 18.26 -11.87 -14.37
C ALA A 26 17.44 -11.52 -15.62
N ILE A 27 16.74 -12.50 -16.19
CA ILE A 27 15.83 -12.27 -17.33
C ILE A 27 14.65 -11.40 -16.90
N MET A 28 14.02 -11.72 -15.76
CA MET A 28 12.89 -10.95 -15.22
C MET A 28 13.28 -9.51 -14.86
N MET A 29 14.49 -9.29 -14.32
CA MET A 29 15.00 -7.93 -14.09
C MET A 29 15.17 -7.14 -15.38
N LYS A 30 15.72 -7.74 -16.45
CA LYS A 30 15.86 -7.10 -17.74
C LYS A 30 14.51 -6.75 -18.39
N GLU A 31 13.53 -7.62 -18.26
CA GLU A 31 12.17 -7.37 -18.76
C GLU A 31 11.49 -6.23 -17.99
N ALA A 32 11.67 -6.18 -16.67
CA ALA A 32 11.18 -5.09 -15.84
C ALA A 32 11.82 -3.74 -16.21
N GLU A 33 13.14 -3.70 -16.43
CA GLU A 33 13.85 -2.50 -16.88
C GLU A 33 13.38 -2.03 -18.26
N MET A 34 13.20 -2.95 -19.22
CA MET A 34 12.65 -2.62 -20.54
C MET A 34 11.22 -2.07 -20.43
N SER A 35 10.39 -2.62 -19.60
CA SER A 35 9.03 -2.14 -19.34
C SER A 35 9.03 -0.70 -18.79
N VAL A 36 9.91 -0.41 -17.83
CA VAL A 36 10.09 0.94 -17.28
C VAL A 36 10.55 1.93 -18.34
N MET A 37 11.50 1.54 -19.20
CA MET A 37 11.97 2.39 -20.31
C MET A 37 10.86 2.67 -21.32
N GLN A 38 10.09 1.65 -21.72
CA GLN A 38 8.95 1.82 -22.64
C GLN A 38 7.88 2.75 -22.06
N ASN A 39 7.61 2.64 -20.76
CA ASN A 39 6.63 3.48 -20.08
C ASN A 39 7.09 4.94 -19.99
N ARG A 40 8.38 5.19 -19.73
CA ARG A 40 8.99 6.54 -19.79
C ARG A 40 8.89 7.14 -21.19
N GLN A 41 9.08 6.34 -22.23
CA GLN A 41 8.96 6.77 -23.64
C GLN A 41 7.49 7.12 -23.97
N ARG A 42 6.52 6.30 -23.54
CA ARG A 42 5.08 6.57 -23.71
C ARG A 42 4.65 7.84 -23.00
N GLN A 43 5.13 8.09 -21.77
CA GLN A 43 4.87 9.32 -21.04
C GLN A 43 5.47 10.55 -21.72
N ARG A 44 6.70 10.48 -22.23
CA ARG A 44 7.33 11.55 -23.03
C ARG A 44 6.53 11.88 -24.28
N ASN A 45 6.03 10.87 -24.98
CA ASN A 45 5.21 11.05 -26.18
C ASN A 45 3.84 11.66 -25.83
N ARG A 46 3.18 11.24 -24.74
CA ARG A 46 1.93 11.85 -24.26
C ARG A 46 2.13 13.32 -23.87
N ARG A 47 3.23 13.68 -23.21
CA ARG A 47 3.55 15.08 -22.88
C ARG A 47 3.74 15.92 -24.15
N ARG A 48 4.47 15.41 -25.15
CA ARG A 48 4.67 16.10 -26.44
C ARG A 48 3.35 16.33 -27.19
N THR A 49 2.47 15.34 -27.22
CA THR A 49 1.15 15.44 -27.86
C THR A 49 0.26 16.44 -27.12
N ARG A 50 0.31 16.45 -25.78
CA ARG A 50 -0.47 17.40 -24.96
C ARG A 50 0.00 18.85 -25.14
N THR A 51 1.32 19.07 -25.23
CA THR A 51 1.90 20.39 -25.50
C THR A 51 1.51 20.87 -26.90
N ARG A 52 1.54 19.99 -27.89
CA ARG A 52 1.16 20.31 -29.28
C ARG A 52 -0.34 20.69 -29.38
N ARG A 53 -1.24 19.93 -28.70
CA ARG A 53 -2.68 20.26 -28.65
C ARG A 53 -2.96 21.57 -27.90
N ARG A 54 -2.19 21.87 -26.84
CA ARG A 54 -2.34 23.13 -26.09
C ARG A 54 -1.89 24.33 -26.96
N SER A 55 -0.83 24.20 -27.72
CA SER A 55 -0.35 25.25 -28.65
C SER A 55 -1.37 25.52 -29.75
N THR A 56 -1.97 24.48 -30.35
CA THR A 56 -3.01 24.63 -31.38
C THR A 56 -4.26 25.35 -30.83
N ARG A 57 -4.69 24.98 -29.62
CA ARG A 57 -5.88 25.60 -28.98
C ARG A 57 -5.65 27.06 -28.57
N VAL A 58 -4.42 27.41 -28.15
CA VAL A 58 -4.08 28.83 -27.86
C VAL A 58 -4.12 29.67 -29.13
N ASN A 59 -3.66 29.12 -30.28
CA ASN A 59 -3.68 29.83 -31.56
C ASN A 59 -5.10 29.97 -32.14
N GLU A 60 -6.03 29.06 -31.82
CA GLU A 60 -7.45 29.17 -32.22
C GLU A 60 -8.21 30.22 -31.38
N VAL A 61 -7.96 30.25 -30.06
CA VAL A 61 -8.59 31.25 -29.16
C VAL A 61 -8.12 32.69 -29.48
N SER A 62 -6.88 32.87 -29.91
CA SER A 62 -6.34 34.19 -30.26
C SER A 62 -6.94 34.79 -31.55
N LYS A 63 -7.68 34.01 -32.34
CA LYS A 63 -8.38 34.49 -33.56
C LYS A 63 -9.82 34.92 -33.35
N GLU A 64 -10.44 34.54 -32.23
CA GLU A 64 -11.84 34.83 -31.92
C GLU A 64 -12.06 36.03 -30.96
N GLU A 65 -11.00 36.58 -30.33
CA GLU A 65 -11.10 37.63 -29.32
C GLU A 65 -10.91 39.07 -29.85
N GLN A 66 -11.37 39.39 -31.04
CA GLN A 66 -11.41 40.80 -31.50
C GLN A 66 -12.82 41.34 -31.67
N THR A 67 -13.78 40.97 -30.82
CA THR A 67 -15.04 41.74 -30.74
C THR A 67 -15.68 41.64 -29.34
N SER A 68 -15.78 42.83 -28.73
CA SER A 68 -16.72 43.23 -27.65
C SER A 68 -16.47 42.77 -26.22
N GLY A 69 -16.24 43.78 -25.42
CA GLY A 69 -15.98 43.88 -24.00
C GLY A 69 -16.96 43.20 -23.04
N THR A 70 -16.38 42.99 -21.95
CA THR A 70 -16.78 42.77 -20.54
C THR A 70 -16.27 41.41 -20.06
N VAL A 71 -15.09 41.42 -19.43
CA VAL A 71 -14.50 40.25 -18.76
C VAL A 71 -15.28 39.97 -17.48
N LYS A 72 -16.09 38.93 -17.47
CA LYS A 72 -16.48 38.25 -16.24
C LYS A 72 -15.41 37.20 -15.99
N ILE A 73 -14.59 37.42 -14.97
CA ILE A 73 -13.65 36.41 -14.45
C ILE A 73 -14.50 35.33 -13.81
N ASN A 74 -14.83 34.31 -14.57
CA ASN A 74 -15.26 33.05 -14.00
C ASN A 74 -13.98 32.31 -13.53
N GLU A 75 -13.75 32.29 -12.23
CA GLU A 75 -12.91 31.26 -11.62
C GLU A 75 -13.52 29.90 -11.99
N VAL A 76 -12.96 29.28 -13.02
CA VAL A 76 -13.19 27.86 -13.28
C VAL A 76 -12.51 27.13 -12.14
N ALA A 77 -13.30 26.73 -11.16
CA ALA A 77 -12.88 25.78 -10.15
C ALA A 77 -12.19 24.62 -10.90
N LYS A 78 -10.91 24.43 -10.62
CA LYS A 78 -10.12 23.35 -11.17
C LYS A 78 -10.68 22.07 -10.53
N GLU A 79 -11.70 21.47 -11.16
CA GLU A 79 -12.13 20.13 -10.82
C GLU A 79 -10.89 19.24 -10.92
N THR A 80 -10.30 18.94 -9.80
CA THR A 80 -9.30 17.91 -9.66
C THR A 80 -10.01 16.58 -9.95
N ARG A 81 -9.99 16.16 -11.22
CA ARG A 81 -10.44 14.82 -11.58
C ARG A 81 -9.49 13.85 -10.91
N HIS A 82 -9.95 13.23 -9.84
CA HIS A 82 -9.29 12.12 -9.20
C HIS A 82 -9.15 10.99 -10.22
N ALA A 83 -7.95 10.41 -10.30
CA ALA A 83 -7.75 9.28 -11.21
C ALA A 83 -8.45 8.06 -10.62
N GLN A 84 -9.32 7.43 -11.40
CA GLN A 84 -9.78 6.09 -11.11
C GLN A 84 -8.69 5.10 -11.54
N VAL A 85 -8.20 4.31 -10.60
CA VAL A 85 -7.12 3.35 -10.80
C VAL A 85 -7.67 1.95 -10.56
N ASP A 86 -7.77 1.20 -11.63
CA ASP A 86 -8.14 -0.21 -11.59
C ASP A 86 -6.88 -1.06 -11.38
N LEU A 87 -6.77 -1.67 -10.21
CA LEU A 87 -5.61 -2.45 -9.80
C LEU A 87 -5.43 -3.72 -10.65
N ASP A 88 -6.50 -4.26 -11.26
CA ASP A 88 -6.42 -5.40 -12.17
C ASP A 88 -5.59 -5.09 -13.43
N THR A 89 -5.46 -3.82 -13.78
CA THR A 89 -4.76 -3.36 -14.97
C THR A 89 -3.30 -2.97 -14.74
N LEU A 90 -2.78 -3.12 -13.51
CA LEU A 90 -1.42 -2.78 -13.20
C LEU A 90 -0.43 -3.73 -13.90
N THR A 91 0.58 -3.14 -14.52
CA THR A 91 1.70 -3.86 -15.17
C THR A 91 3.05 -3.49 -14.58
N ALA A 92 3.07 -2.70 -13.50
CA ALA A 92 4.26 -2.25 -12.79
C ALA A 92 3.87 -1.72 -11.40
N PRO A 93 4.82 -1.57 -10.46
CA PRO A 93 4.57 -0.92 -9.19
C PRO A 93 3.91 0.44 -9.36
N TYR A 94 2.94 0.76 -8.50
CA TYR A 94 2.13 1.96 -8.58
C TYR A 94 2.35 2.86 -7.38
N VAL A 95 2.46 4.16 -7.63
CA VAL A 95 2.48 5.19 -6.57
C VAL A 95 1.18 5.98 -6.67
N ALA A 96 0.27 5.70 -5.73
CA ALA A 96 -1.03 6.37 -5.63
C ALA A 96 -0.83 7.84 -5.22
N GLN A 97 -1.46 8.74 -5.97
CA GLN A 97 -1.38 10.18 -5.80
C GLN A 97 -2.59 10.71 -5.03
N ASP A 98 -2.49 11.96 -4.59
CA ASP A 98 -3.60 12.62 -3.90
C ASP A 98 -4.88 12.62 -4.73
N GLY A 99 -5.96 12.13 -4.14
CA GLY A 99 -7.28 11.99 -4.74
C GLY A 99 -7.48 10.74 -5.61
N ASP A 100 -6.51 9.85 -5.75
CA ASP A 100 -6.70 8.60 -6.49
C ASP A 100 -7.75 7.70 -5.84
N VAL A 101 -8.62 7.13 -6.66
CA VAL A 101 -9.64 6.14 -6.28
C VAL A 101 -9.18 4.77 -6.76
N LEU A 102 -8.78 3.90 -5.82
CA LEU A 102 -8.31 2.56 -6.12
C LEU A 102 -9.48 1.57 -6.11
N THR A 103 -9.57 0.73 -7.14
CA THR A 103 -10.59 -0.33 -7.30
C THR A 103 -9.95 -1.62 -7.79
N GLY A 104 -10.67 -2.73 -7.67
CA GLY A 104 -10.24 -4.01 -8.26
C GLY A 104 -9.21 -4.77 -7.44
N THR A 105 -8.58 -5.75 -8.07
CA THR A 105 -7.68 -6.70 -7.43
C THR A 105 -6.22 -6.40 -7.78
N ALA A 106 -5.37 -6.26 -6.78
CA ALA A 106 -3.94 -6.17 -7.01
C ALA A 106 -3.31 -7.56 -7.07
N GLY A 107 -2.57 -7.78 -8.14
CA GLY A 107 -1.68 -8.94 -8.26
C GLY A 107 -0.32 -8.70 -7.58
N SER A 108 0.76 -8.94 -8.34
CA SER A 108 2.13 -8.99 -7.82
C SER A 108 2.86 -7.63 -7.81
N TYR A 109 2.17 -6.51 -7.77
CA TYR A 109 2.83 -5.20 -7.82
C TYR A 109 2.69 -4.42 -6.52
N LYS A 110 3.82 -3.86 -6.04
CA LYS A 110 3.85 -2.97 -4.87
C LYS A 110 2.98 -1.72 -5.13
N ILE A 111 2.13 -1.40 -4.18
CA ILE A 111 1.34 -0.16 -4.17
C ILE A 111 1.85 0.72 -3.04
N THR A 112 2.29 1.93 -3.39
CA THR A 112 2.79 2.94 -2.45
C THR A 112 1.88 4.16 -2.48
N ILE A 113 1.52 4.70 -1.32
CA ILE A 113 0.80 5.97 -1.21
C ILE A 113 1.82 7.10 -1.10
N ALA A 114 1.70 8.11 -1.96
CA ALA A 114 2.59 9.26 -1.97
C ALA A 114 2.49 10.07 -0.67
N ASP A 115 3.57 10.80 -0.32
CA ASP A 115 3.58 11.69 0.86
C ASP A 115 2.45 12.71 0.78
N LYS A 116 1.69 12.84 1.87
CA LYS A 116 0.52 13.72 2.05
C LYS A 116 -0.66 13.41 1.12
N ALA A 117 -0.67 12.27 0.46
CA ALA A 117 -1.78 11.89 -0.38
C ALA A 117 -2.97 11.37 0.43
N THR A 118 -4.16 11.74 -0.02
CA THR A 118 -5.43 11.14 0.37
C THR A 118 -5.85 10.18 -0.73
N VAL A 119 -5.96 8.90 -0.43
CA VAL A 119 -6.32 7.85 -1.39
C VAL A 119 -7.64 7.21 -0.96
N ILE A 120 -8.53 6.98 -1.92
CA ILE A 120 -9.83 6.38 -1.66
C ILE A 120 -9.77 4.90 -2.04
N LEU A 121 -10.06 4.01 -1.08
CA LEU A 121 -10.24 2.59 -1.35
C LEU A 121 -11.71 2.30 -1.64
N ASN A 122 -12.00 1.83 -2.83
CA ASN A 122 -13.35 1.60 -3.33
C ASN A 122 -13.54 0.15 -3.82
N GLY A 123 -13.51 -0.79 -2.88
CA GLY A 123 -13.67 -2.21 -3.16
C GLY A 123 -12.38 -2.87 -3.66
N VAL A 124 -11.24 -2.54 -3.04
CA VAL A 124 -9.96 -3.16 -3.40
C VAL A 124 -9.78 -4.53 -2.75
N ASP A 125 -9.14 -5.44 -3.48
CA ASP A 125 -8.64 -6.71 -2.96
C ASP A 125 -7.12 -6.85 -3.24
N ILE A 126 -6.31 -6.57 -2.24
CA ILE A 126 -4.86 -6.66 -2.27
C ILE A 126 -4.41 -7.86 -1.41
N THR A 127 -4.99 -9.02 -1.65
CA THR A 127 -4.68 -10.25 -0.92
C THR A 127 -3.94 -11.30 -1.76
N HIS A 128 -3.78 -11.05 -3.05
CA HIS A 128 -3.22 -12.00 -4.02
C HIS A 128 -1.72 -11.83 -4.24
N ILE A 129 -1.03 -11.13 -3.34
CA ILE A 129 0.44 -11.04 -3.38
C ILE A 129 1.00 -12.43 -3.04
N PRO A 130 1.87 -13.00 -3.90
CA PRO A 130 2.44 -14.32 -3.64
C PRO A 130 3.26 -14.35 -2.35
N ASP A 131 3.11 -15.43 -1.59
CA ASP A 131 3.82 -15.67 -0.34
C ASP A 131 5.19 -16.28 -0.59
N VAL A 132 6.06 -15.50 -1.22
CA VAL A 132 7.46 -15.87 -1.47
C VAL A 132 8.37 -14.66 -1.27
N ALA A 133 9.63 -14.88 -0.89
CA ALA A 133 10.57 -13.82 -0.53
C ALA A 133 10.76 -12.72 -1.59
N LEU A 134 10.49 -12.99 -2.88
CA LEU A 134 10.54 -12.00 -3.95
C LEU A 134 9.51 -10.86 -3.77
N TYR A 135 8.39 -11.13 -3.08
CA TYR A 135 7.29 -10.19 -2.84
C TYR A 135 7.29 -9.66 -1.41
N GLU A 136 8.48 -9.39 -0.88
CA GLU A 136 8.68 -8.88 0.48
C GLU A 136 8.29 -7.39 0.60
N TYR A 137 7.01 -7.09 0.43
CA TYR A 137 6.43 -5.75 0.63
C TYR A 137 5.03 -5.82 1.27
N ALA A 138 4.65 -4.71 1.88
CA ALA A 138 3.31 -4.56 2.45
C ALA A 138 2.23 -4.52 1.36
N GLY A 139 1.03 -4.91 1.68
CA GLY A 139 -0.10 -4.77 0.76
C GLY A 139 -0.27 -3.32 0.29
N LEU A 140 -0.24 -2.38 1.23
CA LEU A 140 -0.09 -0.95 0.96
C LEU A 140 1.10 -0.40 1.74
N THR A 141 1.89 0.48 1.11
CA THR A 141 3.06 1.12 1.73
C THR A 141 2.84 2.63 1.82
N CYS A 142 2.87 3.20 3.03
CA CYS A 142 2.86 4.64 3.28
C CYS A 142 4.30 5.07 3.64
N GLU A 143 5.05 5.60 2.68
CA GLU A 143 6.41 6.12 2.90
C GLU A 143 6.41 7.56 3.41
N GLY A 144 5.27 8.23 3.35
CA GLY A 144 4.99 9.57 3.86
C GLY A 144 3.79 9.60 4.79
N ASP A 145 3.36 10.80 5.19
CA ASP A 145 2.05 10.99 5.79
C ASP A 145 0.97 10.62 4.76
N ALA A 146 -0.05 9.89 5.17
CA ALA A 146 -1.07 9.40 4.25
C ALA A 146 -2.46 9.36 4.88
N THR A 147 -3.47 9.58 4.07
CA THR A 147 -4.86 9.37 4.46
C THR A 147 -5.50 8.34 3.55
N ILE A 148 -6.09 7.31 4.15
CA ILE A 148 -6.91 6.32 3.47
C ILE A 148 -8.36 6.62 3.78
N VAL A 149 -9.18 6.82 2.73
CA VAL A 149 -10.62 6.98 2.84
C VAL A 149 -11.32 5.71 2.37
N LEU A 150 -12.10 5.11 3.25
CA LEU A 150 -12.89 3.92 2.93
C LEU A 150 -14.22 4.36 2.29
N ALA A 151 -14.42 4.08 1.02
CA ALA A 151 -15.63 4.49 0.30
C ALA A 151 -16.88 3.85 0.91
N LYS A 152 -17.98 4.60 0.91
CA LYS A 152 -19.25 4.16 1.50
C LYS A 152 -19.77 2.87 0.86
N GLY A 153 -20.11 1.89 1.69
CA GLY A 153 -20.71 0.64 1.24
C GLY A 153 -19.73 -0.32 0.58
N THR A 154 -18.43 -0.07 0.66
CA THR A 154 -17.40 -0.96 0.12
C THR A 154 -16.69 -1.74 1.20
N SER A 155 -16.20 -2.92 0.81
CA SER A 155 -15.31 -3.75 1.62
C SER A 155 -13.96 -3.82 0.93
N ASN A 156 -12.90 -3.47 1.65
CA ASN A 156 -11.55 -3.42 1.17
C ASN A 156 -10.69 -4.44 1.91
N LYS A 157 -9.83 -5.16 1.19
CA LYS A 157 -8.95 -6.17 1.77
C LYS A 157 -7.52 -5.92 1.39
N VAL A 158 -6.63 -5.97 2.37
CA VAL A 158 -5.21 -5.73 2.19
C VAL A 158 -4.42 -6.76 2.99
N LYS A 159 -3.44 -7.42 2.37
CA LYS A 159 -2.59 -8.41 3.01
C LYS A 159 -1.12 -8.17 2.67
N GLY A 160 -0.23 -8.36 3.63
CA GLY A 160 1.21 -8.33 3.39
C GLY A 160 1.67 -9.50 2.50
N GLY A 161 2.71 -9.27 1.71
CA GLY A 161 3.16 -10.24 0.71
C GLY A 161 3.86 -11.46 1.32
N TYR A 162 4.87 -11.23 2.13
CA TYR A 162 5.69 -12.30 2.74
C TYR A 162 5.72 -12.14 4.27
N GLU A 163 6.16 -13.16 4.98
CA GLU A 163 6.09 -13.34 6.45
C GLU A 163 6.40 -12.10 7.30
N ASN A 164 7.28 -11.22 6.84
CA ASN A 164 7.77 -10.09 7.62
C ASN A 164 7.09 -8.77 7.27
N ARG A 165 6.04 -8.80 6.42
CA ARG A 165 5.42 -7.58 5.90
C ARG A 165 3.99 -7.40 6.39
N PRO A 166 3.65 -6.18 6.87
CA PRO A 166 2.30 -5.88 7.32
C PRO A 166 1.31 -5.77 6.15
N GLY A 167 0.03 -5.85 6.45
CA GLY A 167 -0.99 -5.50 5.48
C GLY A 167 -0.81 -4.06 5.00
N ILE A 168 -0.75 -3.11 5.92
CA ILE A 168 -0.46 -1.70 5.63
C ILE A 168 0.77 -1.28 6.43
N TYR A 169 1.84 -0.88 5.72
CA TYR A 169 3.06 -0.34 6.32
C TYR A 169 3.01 1.18 6.44
N VAL A 170 3.46 1.70 7.56
CA VAL A 170 3.61 3.14 7.82
C VAL A 170 5.07 3.41 8.15
N ALA A 171 5.74 4.26 7.38
CA ALA A 171 7.14 4.56 7.61
C ALA A 171 7.35 5.29 8.96
N LYS A 172 8.52 5.05 9.59
CA LYS A 172 8.92 5.69 10.84
C LYS A 172 8.75 7.21 10.78
N GLY A 173 8.17 7.79 11.84
CA GLY A 173 7.96 9.24 11.96
C GLY A 173 6.89 9.81 11.02
N LYS A 174 6.16 8.97 10.32
CA LYS A 174 5.03 9.34 9.47
C LYS A 174 3.72 8.95 10.12
N THR A 175 2.62 9.49 9.61
CA THR A 175 1.27 9.25 10.15
C THR A 175 0.35 8.72 9.08
N LEU A 176 -0.27 7.57 9.35
CA LEU A 176 -1.40 7.06 8.59
C LEU A 176 -2.70 7.44 9.28
N THR A 177 -3.61 8.06 8.53
CA THR A 177 -4.99 8.27 8.96
C THR A 177 -5.94 7.41 8.15
N ILE A 178 -6.79 6.63 8.82
CA ILE A 178 -7.86 5.82 8.19
C ILE A 178 -9.20 6.42 8.58
N LYS A 179 -10.05 6.72 7.59
CA LYS A 179 -11.37 7.30 7.79
C LYS A 179 -12.37 6.89 6.71
N GLY A 180 -13.62 7.32 6.87
CA GLY A 180 -14.72 7.05 5.93
C GLY A 180 -15.57 5.84 6.30
N PRO A 181 -16.83 5.79 5.82
CA PRO A 181 -17.86 4.86 6.33
C PRO A 181 -17.82 3.44 5.73
N GLY A 182 -16.79 3.11 4.96
CA GLY A 182 -16.59 1.76 4.44
C GLY A 182 -15.94 0.80 5.43
N SER A 183 -15.52 -0.38 4.95
CA SER A 183 -14.78 -1.34 5.76
C SER A 183 -13.42 -1.68 5.17
N LEU A 184 -12.49 -2.04 6.05
CA LEU A 184 -11.14 -2.46 5.74
C LEU A 184 -10.79 -3.70 6.56
N GLU A 185 -10.37 -4.76 5.90
CA GLU A 185 -9.66 -5.87 6.50
C GLU A 185 -8.18 -5.77 6.12
N SER A 186 -7.31 -5.64 7.11
CA SER A 186 -5.85 -5.58 6.90
C SER A 186 -5.17 -6.70 7.67
N SER A 187 -4.41 -7.51 6.98
CA SER A 187 -3.84 -8.72 7.55
C SER A 187 -2.36 -8.89 7.21
N SER A 188 -1.66 -9.56 8.09
CA SER A 188 -0.31 -10.08 7.88
C SER A 188 -0.31 -11.57 8.18
N GLN A 189 0.64 -12.26 7.60
CA GLN A 189 1.06 -13.58 8.03
C GLN A 189 2.51 -13.49 8.57
N GLY A 190 2.96 -14.50 9.31
CA GLY A 190 4.31 -14.49 9.90
C GLY A 190 4.44 -13.54 11.09
N TRP A 191 5.34 -12.56 11.03
CA TRP A 191 5.76 -11.79 12.20
C TRP A 191 5.51 -10.29 12.07
N ALA A 192 4.58 -9.87 11.26
CA ALA A 192 4.25 -8.48 11.01
C ALA A 192 2.85 -8.10 11.52
N ALA A 193 2.63 -6.82 11.75
CA ALA A 193 1.32 -6.30 12.15
C ALA A 193 0.31 -6.36 11.00
N GLY A 194 -0.97 -6.38 11.31
CA GLY A 194 -2.01 -6.15 10.32
C GLY A 194 -1.90 -4.74 9.73
N ILE A 195 -1.80 -3.74 10.61
CA ILE A 195 -1.56 -2.33 10.25
C ILE A 195 -0.40 -1.83 11.09
N GLY A 196 0.69 -1.37 10.44
CA GLY A 196 1.83 -0.78 11.11
C GLY A 196 3.18 -1.32 10.65
N GLY A 197 3.93 -2.01 11.52
CA GLY A 197 5.30 -2.44 11.30
C GLY A 197 5.46 -3.90 10.88
N GLY A 198 6.55 -4.17 10.20
CA GLY A 198 7.05 -5.52 9.95
C GLY A 198 7.91 -6.04 11.10
N LYS A 199 8.41 -7.27 10.97
CA LYS A 199 9.43 -7.82 11.87
C LYS A 199 10.69 -6.97 11.79
N ASP A 200 11.30 -6.68 12.95
CA ASP A 200 12.53 -5.87 13.08
C ASP A 200 12.44 -4.47 12.43
N LEU A 201 11.23 -3.98 12.10
CA LEU A 201 11.03 -2.69 11.45
C LEU A 201 10.35 -1.69 12.38
N GLU A 202 10.82 -0.45 12.27
CA GLU A 202 10.15 0.67 12.90
C GLU A 202 8.98 1.14 12.05
N CYS A 203 7.86 1.49 12.68
CA CYS A 203 6.74 2.13 12.00
C CYS A 203 6.34 3.45 12.64
N GLY A 204 5.53 4.22 11.91
CA GLY A 204 5.04 5.54 12.30
C GLY A 204 3.79 5.49 13.15
N ASN A 205 3.08 6.62 13.17
CA ASN A 205 1.84 6.80 13.91
C ASN A 205 0.64 6.28 13.12
N ILE A 206 -0.39 5.82 13.84
CA ILE A 206 -1.62 5.31 13.24
C ILE A 206 -2.81 6.00 13.89
N VAL A 207 -3.69 6.58 13.08
CA VAL A 207 -4.93 7.22 13.53
C VAL A 207 -6.10 6.56 12.81
N ILE A 208 -7.06 6.01 13.57
CA ILE A 208 -8.31 5.49 13.01
C ILE A 208 -9.43 6.42 13.45
N GLU A 209 -10.03 7.11 12.48
CA GLU A 209 -11.06 8.12 12.72
C GLU A 209 -12.47 7.59 12.52
N GLU A 210 -12.68 6.79 11.45
CA GLU A 210 -14.01 6.31 11.08
C GLU A 210 -13.93 4.93 10.42
N GLY A 211 -15.08 4.29 10.25
CA GLY A 211 -15.25 3.05 9.49
C GLY A 211 -15.23 1.79 10.33
N ILE A 212 -15.28 0.67 9.64
CA ILE A 212 -15.11 -0.66 10.21
C ILE A 212 -13.73 -1.15 9.84
N VAL A 213 -12.86 -1.39 10.83
CA VAL A 213 -11.49 -1.85 10.62
C VAL A 213 -11.29 -3.19 11.30
N ILE A 214 -10.90 -4.20 10.53
CA ILE A 214 -10.50 -5.52 11.02
C ILE A 214 -9.00 -5.62 10.78
N ALA A 215 -8.22 -5.66 11.84
CA ALA A 215 -6.77 -5.80 11.75
C ALA A 215 -6.36 -7.18 12.29
N LYS A 216 -5.59 -7.93 11.49
CA LYS A 216 -5.09 -9.27 11.84
C LYS A 216 -3.57 -9.24 11.87
N GLY A 217 -2.99 -9.28 13.06
CA GLY A 217 -1.56 -9.44 13.26
C GLY A 217 -1.13 -10.88 13.10
N GLY A 218 0.05 -11.08 12.56
CA GLY A 218 0.67 -12.41 12.49
C GLY A 218 1.27 -12.84 13.83
N ASN A 219 2.01 -13.94 13.82
CA ASN A 219 2.61 -14.51 15.01
C ASN A 219 3.58 -13.53 15.70
N ASN A 220 3.47 -13.35 17.02
CA ASN A 220 4.26 -12.40 17.81
C ASN A 220 4.12 -10.91 17.43
N ALA A 221 3.18 -10.54 16.58
CA ALA A 221 2.95 -9.17 16.15
C ALA A 221 1.65 -8.62 16.73
N ALA A 222 1.53 -7.30 16.79
CA ALA A 222 0.26 -6.65 17.13
C ALA A 222 -0.71 -6.71 15.94
N ALA A 223 -2.00 -6.67 16.20
CA ALA A 223 -2.97 -6.45 15.11
C ALA A 223 -2.80 -5.05 14.54
N ILE A 224 -2.69 -4.02 15.40
CA ILE A 224 -2.34 -2.65 15.03
C ILE A 224 -1.13 -2.22 15.86
N GLY A 225 -0.02 -1.89 15.20
CA GLY A 225 1.19 -1.44 15.87
C GLY A 225 2.47 -2.04 15.29
N SER A 226 3.38 -2.55 16.15
CA SER A 226 4.64 -3.11 15.67
C SER A 226 4.57 -4.61 15.39
N GLY A 227 5.42 -5.07 14.49
CA GLY A 227 5.76 -6.47 14.34
C GLY A 227 6.67 -6.98 15.46
N TRP A 228 7.06 -8.26 15.39
CA TRP A 228 8.03 -8.86 16.32
C TRP A 228 9.36 -8.09 16.25
N LEU A 229 9.93 -7.75 17.44
CA LEU A 229 11.16 -6.96 17.58
C LEU A 229 11.09 -5.54 16.96
N GLY A 230 9.93 -5.13 16.44
CA GLY A 230 9.74 -3.82 15.82
C GLY A 230 9.36 -2.73 16.83
N SER A 231 9.29 -1.49 16.36
CA SER A 231 8.74 -0.38 17.14
C SER A 231 7.67 0.36 16.37
N CYS A 232 6.71 0.98 17.06
CA CYS A 232 5.72 1.85 16.45
C CYS A 232 5.64 3.21 17.15
N GLY A 233 5.09 4.20 16.42
CA GLY A 233 4.75 5.49 16.98
C GLY A 233 3.45 5.44 17.79
N ASP A 234 2.79 6.57 17.91
CA ASP A 234 1.54 6.67 18.65
C ASP A 234 0.37 6.05 17.86
N ILE A 235 -0.58 5.46 18.59
CA ILE A 235 -1.79 4.89 18.00
C ILE A 235 -3.00 5.57 18.63
N VAL A 236 -3.90 6.09 17.80
CA VAL A 236 -5.12 6.78 18.24
C VAL A 236 -6.34 6.16 17.56
N ILE A 237 -7.29 5.70 18.35
CA ILE A 237 -8.62 5.30 17.87
C ILE A 237 -9.63 6.33 18.35
N ARG A 238 -10.31 6.99 17.41
CA ARG A 238 -11.27 8.06 17.68
C ARG A 238 -12.65 7.50 18.06
N PRO A 239 -13.48 8.27 18.76
CA PRO A 239 -14.83 7.82 19.17
C PRO A 239 -15.80 7.68 17.99
N THR A 240 -15.44 8.21 16.83
CA THR A 240 -16.21 8.18 15.58
C THR A 240 -16.08 6.88 14.78
N VAL A 241 -15.19 5.96 15.19
CA VAL A 241 -15.09 4.64 14.57
C VAL A 241 -16.39 3.85 14.76
N THR A 242 -16.81 3.15 13.70
CA THR A 242 -17.98 2.26 13.80
C THR A 242 -17.62 1.00 14.56
N LEU A 243 -16.47 0.38 14.24
CA LEU A 243 -15.96 -0.81 14.90
C LEU A 243 -14.49 -1.02 14.55
N VAL A 244 -13.68 -1.38 15.53
CA VAL A 244 -12.33 -1.91 15.30
C VAL A 244 -12.26 -3.31 15.90
N THR A 245 -12.03 -4.33 15.07
CA THR A 245 -11.80 -5.70 15.50
C THR A 245 -10.31 -6.02 15.39
N LEU A 246 -9.72 -6.45 16.48
CA LEU A 246 -8.31 -6.78 16.62
C LEU A 246 -8.15 -8.29 16.76
N ILE A 247 -7.46 -8.89 15.80
CA ILE A 247 -7.20 -10.34 15.76
C ILE A 247 -5.70 -10.55 15.77
N ARG A 248 -5.23 -11.51 16.54
CA ARG A 248 -3.82 -11.87 16.55
C ARG A 248 -3.61 -13.36 16.41
N GLU A 249 -2.57 -13.74 15.69
CA GLU A 249 -2.10 -15.11 15.65
C GLU A 249 -1.02 -15.33 16.72
N GLY A 250 -1.20 -16.35 17.55
CA GLY A 250 -0.25 -16.67 18.64
C GLY A 250 -0.33 -15.74 19.85
N ASN A 251 0.59 -15.91 20.80
CA ASN A 251 0.51 -15.34 22.16
C ASN A 251 1.56 -14.26 22.46
N GLY A 252 2.33 -13.82 21.49
CA GLY A 252 3.54 -13.04 21.77
C GLY A 252 3.39 -11.52 21.67
N GLY A 253 2.41 -10.99 20.96
CA GLY A 253 2.20 -9.56 20.76
C GLY A 253 0.93 -9.03 21.46
N GLY A 254 0.81 -7.71 21.61
CA GLY A 254 -0.44 -7.07 22.00
C GLY A 254 -1.49 -7.09 20.89
N TYR A 255 -2.74 -6.93 21.21
CA TYR A 255 -3.75 -6.67 20.17
C TYR A 255 -3.51 -5.33 19.50
N ILE A 256 -3.19 -4.31 20.29
CA ILE A 256 -2.80 -2.97 19.83
C ILE A 256 -1.52 -2.54 20.55
N GLY A 257 -0.60 -1.93 19.84
CA GLY A 257 0.65 -1.42 20.39
C GLY A 257 1.87 -2.25 19.98
N ALA A 258 2.60 -2.78 20.96
CA ALA A 258 3.86 -3.51 20.70
C ALA A 258 3.63 -4.97 20.30
N GLY A 259 4.35 -5.44 19.31
CA GLY A 259 4.62 -6.85 19.10
C GLY A 259 5.56 -7.41 20.18
N LYS A 260 5.77 -8.72 20.17
CA LYS A 260 6.67 -9.37 21.13
C LYS A 260 8.09 -8.80 21.01
N ASP A 261 8.72 -8.53 22.14
CA ASP A 261 10.06 -7.95 22.24
C ASP A 261 10.23 -6.62 21.47
N GLY A 262 9.10 -5.97 21.16
CA GLY A 262 9.04 -4.68 20.48
C GLY A 262 8.66 -3.53 21.41
N SER A 263 8.40 -2.37 20.84
CA SER A 263 7.95 -1.19 21.56
C SER A 263 6.86 -0.42 20.79
N CYS A 264 6.16 0.44 21.48
CA CYS A 264 5.16 1.33 20.88
C CYS A 264 5.14 2.65 21.63
N GLY A 265 4.76 3.71 20.93
CA GLY A 265 4.43 4.99 21.54
C GLY A 265 3.15 4.90 22.36
N LYS A 266 2.49 6.02 22.54
CA LYS A 266 1.26 6.08 23.32
C LYS A 266 0.08 5.47 22.54
N VAL A 267 -0.63 4.54 23.16
CA VAL A 267 -1.91 4.04 22.66
C VAL A 267 -3.04 4.83 23.33
N THR A 268 -3.92 5.41 22.54
CA THR A 268 -5.08 6.17 23.01
C THR A 268 -6.33 5.64 22.30
N ILE A 269 -7.21 5.00 23.07
CA ILE A 269 -8.53 4.61 22.61
C ILE A 269 -9.51 5.59 23.27
N ALA A 270 -10.22 6.37 22.46
CA ALA A 270 -11.13 7.39 22.97
C ALA A 270 -12.37 6.74 23.62
N ASP A 271 -12.90 7.41 24.64
CA ASP A 271 -14.16 6.98 25.26
C ASP A 271 -15.27 6.90 24.20
N GLY A 272 -15.99 5.77 24.18
CA GLY A 272 -17.05 5.50 23.19
C GLY A 272 -16.59 4.81 21.91
N ALA A 273 -15.29 4.69 21.66
CA ALA A 273 -14.79 3.89 20.53
C ALA A 273 -15.14 2.41 20.72
N GLN A 274 -15.70 1.80 19.68
CA GLN A 274 -16.04 0.37 19.69
C GLN A 274 -14.83 -0.44 19.26
N VAL A 275 -14.18 -1.13 20.20
CA VAL A 275 -13.01 -1.98 19.95
C VAL A 275 -13.25 -3.37 20.53
N ILE A 276 -13.02 -4.41 19.73
CA ILE A 276 -13.16 -5.82 20.08
C ILE A 276 -11.82 -6.51 19.87
N GLU A 277 -11.43 -7.34 20.82
CA GLU A 277 -10.24 -8.20 20.78
C GLU A 277 -10.68 -9.67 20.64
N GLU A 278 -10.14 -10.39 19.62
CA GLU A 278 -10.46 -11.79 19.30
C GLU A 278 -9.18 -12.68 19.19
#